data_c53b2f960496b9d0b27bb460e3b19acf
#
_entry.id   c53b2f960496b9d0b27bb460e3b19acf
#
_cell.length_a   1.000
_cell.length_b   1.000
_cell.length_c   1.000
_cell.angle_alpha   90.00
_cell.angle_beta   90.00
_cell.angle_gamma   90.00
#
_symmetry.space_group_name_H-M   'P 1'
#
loop_
_entity.id
_entity.type
_entity.pdbx_description
1 polymer ?
#
loop_
_entity_poly.entity_id
_entity_poly.type
_entity_poly.pdbx_seq_one_letter_code
_entity_poly.pdbx_strand_id
1 'polypeptide(L)'
;MEAYLDNSATTRCLESVRDIVVKTMMEDYGNPSSRHRKGVEAEKYIKESRERIARTLKVNEKEIYFTSGGTESNNWALIGAAMANRRAGMHVITTAIEHPAVIQPMLYLEEQGFRITYLPVDRYGRVDLEELRAAICEDTILVSTMYVNNEIGAVEPVEEIGRFLKEKHPQILYHVDAIQAYGKYRIYPKKCGVDMLSVSGHKIHGPKGIGFLYVNERVKIHPLILGGGQQRGMRSGTDNVPGIAGLGVAAMEAYRNFDGKREHLSALKEHFLMRLEEIPDIVINSLQGDLGAPHIVSVSFRKVRSEVLLHALEDRDISVSSGSACSSNKKLPVSPVLK
;
A
#
# COMPACT_ATOMS: atom_id res chain seq x y z
N MET A 1 -12.88 8.10 27.19
CA MET A 1 -13.20 8.15 25.73
C MET A 1 -12.03 7.50 25.03
N GLU A 2 -12.25 6.42 24.32
CA GLU A 2 -11.21 5.73 23.58
C GLU A 2 -10.71 6.57 22.39
N ALA A 3 -9.39 6.70 22.24
CA ALA A 3 -8.73 7.36 21.13
C ALA A 3 -7.83 6.36 20.38
N TYR A 4 -8.34 5.79 19.29
CA TYR A 4 -7.59 4.89 18.43
C TYR A 4 -6.77 5.69 17.42
N LEU A 5 -5.47 5.85 17.66
CA LEU A 5 -4.54 6.63 16.81
C LEU A 5 -3.61 5.75 15.98
N ASP A 6 -3.81 4.42 15.99
CA ASP A 6 -2.97 3.46 15.25
C ASP A 6 -3.54 3.11 13.86
N ASN A 7 -4.11 4.10 13.16
CA ASN A 7 -4.74 3.89 11.84
C ASN A 7 -3.74 3.53 10.73
N SER A 8 -2.45 3.77 10.92
CA SER A 8 -1.41 3.30 9.99
C SER A 8 -1.18 1.79 10.09
N ALA A 9 -1.45 1.16 11.24
CA ALA A 9 -1.43 -0.30 11.38
C ALA A 9 -2.68 -0.96 10.79
N THR A 10 -3.86 -0.48 11.15
CA THR A 10 -5.16 -0.92 10.59
C THR A 10 -6.24 0.10 10.93
N THR A 11 -7.33 0.11 10.18
CA THR A 11 -8.46 0.99 10.44
C THR A 11 -9.71 0.21 10.85
N ARG A 12 -10.60 0.86 11.61
CA ARG A 12 -11.94 0.33 11.89
C ARG A 12 -12.76 0.34 10.61
N CYS A 13 -13.48 -0.75 10.35
CA CYS A 13 -14.39 -0.87 9.22
C CYS A 13 -15.57 0.12 9.33
N LEU A 14 -15.96 0.74 8.22
CA LEU A 14 -17.15 1.58 8.17
C LEU A 14 -18.44 0.75 8.29
N GLU A 15 -19.52 1.35 8.82
CA GLU A 15 -20.80 0.66 8.90
C GLU A 15 -21.36 0.26 7.55
N SER A 16 -21.28 1.13 6.54
CA SER A 16 -21.69 0.82 5.16
C SER A 16 -20.89 -0.34 4.56
N VAL A 17 -19.62 -0.51 4.96
CA VAL A 17 -18.79 -1.64 4.56
C VAL A 17 -19.22 -2.92 5.29
N ARG A 18 -19.47 -2.84 6.60
CA ARG A 18 -20.01 -3.96 7.38
C ARG A 18 -21.32 -4.46 6.76
N ASP A 19 -22.24 -3.57 6.44
CA ASP A 19 -23.58 -3.91 5.97
C ASP A 19 -23.54 -4.65 4.63
N ILE A 20 -22.71 -4.19 3.68
CA ILE A 20 -22.56 -4.89 2.39
C ILE A 20 -21.86 -6.23 2.54
N VAL A 21 -20.88 -6.35 3.46
CA VAL A 21 -20.21 -7.63 3.76
C VAL A 21 -21.21 -8.63 4.33
N VAL A 22 -22.01 -8.23 5.32
CA VAL A 22 -23.05 -9.10 5.92
C VAL A 22 -24.07 -9.52 4.86
N LYS A 23 -24.58 -8.56 4.06
CA LYS A 23 -25.54 -8.87 2.99
C LYS A 23 -24.99 -9.91 2.00
N THR A 24 -23.76 -9.75 1.55
CA THR A 24 -23.14 -10.67 0.57
C THR A 24 -22.74 -12.02 1.18
N MET A 25 -22.61 -12.11 2.50
CA MET A 25 -22.39 -13.38 3.20
C MET A 25 -23.69 -14.16 3.46
N MET A 26 -24.78 -13.46 3.75
CA MET A 26 -26.01 -14.05 4.26
C MET A 26 -27.12 -14.17 3.21
N GLU A 27 -27.25 -13.18 2.35
CA GLU A 27 -28.34 -13.07 1.36
C GLU A 27 -27.86 -13.43 -0.04
N ASP A 28 -26.78 -12.77 -0.52
CA ASP A 28 -26.26 -12.87 -1.87
C ASP A 28 -24.98 -13.74 -1.95
N TYR A 29 -24.98 -14.85 -1.21
CA TYR A 29 -23.84 -15.76 -0.95
C TYR A 29 -23.44 -16.65 -2.14
N GLY A 30 -23.95 -16.40 -3.34
CA GLY A 30 -23.68 -17.26 -4.50
C GLY A 30 -22.20 -17.32 -4.89
N ASN A 31 -21.80 -18.46 -5.48
CA ASN A 31 -20.48 -18.55 -6.12
C ASN A 31 -20.57 -17.82 -7.49
N PRO A 32 -19.74 -16.79 -7.75
CA PRO A 32 -19.82 -16.00 -8.99
C PRO A 32 -19.51 -16.83 -10.25
N SER A 33 -18.86 -17.99 -10.12
CA SER A 33 -18.63 -18.91 -11.26
C SER A 33 -19.88 -19.74 -11.61
N SER A 34 -20.93 -19.71 -10.81
CA SER A 34 -22.18 -20.44 -11.06
C SER A 34 -23.12 -19.69 -12.00
N ARG A 35 -23.72 -20.42 -12.96
CA ARG A 35 -24.60 -19.81 -13.98
C ARG A 35 -26.04 -19.55 -13.48
N HIS A 36 -26.41 -20.01 -12.30
CA HIS A 36 -27.72 -19.77 -11.72
C HIS A 36 -27.82 -18.36 -11.13
N ARG A 37 -29.05 -17.90 -10.87
CA ARG A 37 -29.35 -16.52 -10.41
C ARG A 37 -28.47 -16.04 -9.26
N LYS A 38 -28.22 -16.86 -8.23
CA LYS A 38 -27.38 -16.52 -7.07
C LYS A 38 -25.92 -16.24 -7.48
N GLY A 39 -25.36 -16.98 -8.44
CA GLY A 39 -24.02 -16.74 -8.95
C GLY A 39 -23.93 -15.43 -9.73
N VAL A 40 -24.92 -15.15 -10.58
CA VAL A 40 -25.00 -13.89 -11.33
C VAL A 40 -25.11 -12.67 -10.41
N GLU A 41 -25.88 -12.77 -9.33
CA GLU A 41 -25.95 -11.69 -8.32
C GLU A 41 -24.60 -11.45 -7.65
N ALA A 42 -23.90 -12.52 -7.26
CA ALA A 42 -22.56 -12.43 -6.68
C ALA A 42 -21.53 -11.80 -7.64
N GLU A 43 -21.59 -12.15 -8.94
CA GLU A 43 -20.71 -11.58 -9.97
C GLU A 43 -20.88 -10.07 -10.14
N LYS A 44 -22.11 -9.55 -9.97
CA LYS A 44 -22.39 -8.11 -10.04
C LYS A 44 -21.57 -7.32 -9.01
N TYR A 45 -21.46 -7.82 -7.76
CA TYR A 45 -20.66 -7.17 -6.73
C TYR A 45 -19.17 -7.07 -7.12
N ILE A 46 -18.63 -8.12 -7.74
CA ILE A 46 -17.25 -8.12 -8.23
C ILE A 46 -17.07 -7.07 -9.32
N LYS A 47 -17.96 -7.06 -10.31
CA LYS A 47 -17.91 -6.12 -11.42
C LYS A 47 -18.03 -4.68 -10.95
N GLU A 48 -19.06 -4.36 -10.16
CA GLU A 48 -19.28 -3.01 -9.62
C GLU A 48 -18.11 -2.52 -8.77
N SER A 49 -17.54 -3.38 -7.92
CA SER A 49 -16.39 -3.02 -7.07
C SER A 49 -15.16 -2.72 -7.91
N ARG A 50 -14.92 -3.51 -8.96
CA ARG A 50 -13.84 -3.29 -9.92
C ARG A 50 -13.99 -1.97 -10.66
N GLU A 51 -15.19 -1.67 -11.16
CA GLU A 51 -15.50 -0.40 -11.81
C GLU A 51 -15.33 0.81 -10.87
N ARG A 52 -15.77 0.69 -9.61
CA ARG A 52 -15.63 1.73 -8.58
C ARG A 52 -14.14 2.04 -8.32
N ILE A 53 -13.32 1.01 -8.11
CA ILE A 53 -11.88 1.15 -7.89
C ILE A 53 -11.20 1.74 -9.14
N ALA A 54 -11.49 1.22 -10.32
CA ALA A 54 -10.93 1.72 -11.57
C ALA A 54 -11.21 3.22 -11.79
N ARG A 55 -12.44 3.67 -11.44
CA ARG A 55 -12.80 5.11 -11.49
C ARG A 55 -11.93 5.97 -10.56
N THR A 56 -11.59 5.52 -9.36
CA THR A 56 -10.74 6.29 -8.44
C THR A 56 -9.33 6.48 -8.98
N LEU A 57 -8.82 5.52 -9.75
CA LEU A 57 -7.49 5.53 -10.35
C LEU A 57 -7.47 6.08 -11.79
N LYS A 58 -8.65 6.32 -12.41
CA LYS A 58 -8.82 6.66 -13.84
C LYS A 58 -8.16 5.65 -14.79
N VAL A 59 -8.38 4.38 -14.52
CA VAL A 59 -7.86 3.24 -15.31
C VAL A 59 -8.98 2.36 -15.84
N ASN A 60 -8.64 1.37 -16.71
CA ASN A 60 -9.59 0.39 -17.15
C ASN A 60 -9.88 -0.63 -16.04
N GLU A 61 -11.12 -1.05 -15.90
CA GLU A 61 -11.53 -2.07 -14.92
C GLU A 61 -10.76 -3.40 -15.09
N LYS A 62 -10.39 -3.72 -16.33
CA LYS A 62 -9.60 -4.91 -16.65
C LYS A 62 -8.17 -4.88 -16.06
N GLU A 63 -7.71 -3.72 -15.64
CA GLU A 63 -6.38 -3.54 -15.03
C GLU A 63 -6.42 -3.75 -13.50
N ILE A 64 -7.61 -4.03 -12.92
CA ILE A 64 -7.77 -4.28 -11.47
C ILE A 64 -7.93 -5.77 -11.20
N TYR A 65 -7.13 -6.29 -10.29
CA TYR A 65 -7.14 -7.69 -9.83
C TYR A 65 -7.26 -7.73 -8.30
N PHE A 66 -8.24 -8.47 -7.81
CA PHE A 66 -8.43 -8.63 -6.37
C PHE A 66 -7.44 -9.63 -5.78
N THR A 67 -6.91 -9.31 -4.61
CA THR A 67 -5.95 -10.09 -3.84
C THR A 67 -6.40 -10.21 -2.40
N SER A 68 -5.72 -11.01 -1.58
CA SER A 68 -6.00 -11.09 -0.14
C SER A 68 -5.51 -9.89 0.66
N GLY A 69 -4.78 -8.95 0.05
CA GLY A 69 -4.25 -7.75 0.71
C GLY A 69 -2.95 -7.26 0.09
N GLY A 70 -2.34 -6.28 0.75
CA GLY A 70 -1.12 -5.64 0.26
C GLY A 70 0.06 -6.60 0.11
N THR A 71 0.22 -7.54 1.04
CA THR A 71 1.31 -8.52 0.97
C THR A 71 1.22 -9.39 -0.28
N GLU A 72 0.04 -9.93 -0.61
CA GLU A 72 -0.15 -10.69 -1.84
C GLU A 72 0.08 -9.80 -3.07
N SER A 73 -0.46 -8.57 -3.07
CA SER A 73 -0.29 -7.63 -4.17
C SER A 73 1.18 -7.32 -4.45
N ASN A 74 1.97 -7.00 -3.40
CA ASN A 74 3.40 -6.73 -3.54
C ASN A 74 4.18 -7.96 -4.02
N ASN A 75 3.95 -9.13 -3.42
CA ASN A 75 4.59 -10.38 -3.84
C ASN A 75 4.30 -10.67 -5.32
N TRP A 76 3.03 -10.55 -5.71
CA TRP A 76 2.65 -10.82 -7.10
C TRP A 76 3.25 -9.80 -8.06
N ALA A 77 3.20 -8.52 -7.76
CA ALA A 77 3.80 -7.49 -8.59
C ALA A 77 5.31 -7.72 -8.79
N LEU A 78 6.04 -7.98 -7.70
CA LEU A 78 7.50 -8.09 -7.74
C LEU A 78 7.97 -9.42 -8.33
N ILE A 79 7.53 -10.53 -7.75
CA ILE A 79 7.96 -11.86 -8.21
C ILE A 79 7.38 -12.16 -9.58
N GLY A 80 6.08 -11.90 -9.78
CA GLY A 80 5.41 -12.18 -11.03
C GLY A 80 5.98 -11.39 -12.21
N ALA A 81 6.27 -10.09 -12.00
CA ALA A 81 6.87 -9.26 -13.05
C ALA A 81 8.34 -9.61 -13.31
N ALA A 82 9.16 -9.77 -12.26
CA ALA A 82 10.57 -10.14 -12.41
C ALA A 82 10.73 -11.46 -13.17
N MET A 83 10.01 -12.50 -12.77
CA MET A 83 10.07 -13.81 -13.41
C MET A 83 9.56 -13.80 -14.87
N ALA A 84 8.53 -12.98 -15.17
CA ALA A 84 8.01 -12.85 -16.54
C ALA A 84 8.98 -12.11 -17.48
N ASN A 85 9.84 -11.25 -16.93
CA ASN A 85 10.76 -10.41 -17.69
C ASN A 85 12.24 -10.81 -17.55
N ARG A 86 12.57 -11.92 -16.89
CA ARG A 86 13.95 -12.38 -16.62
C ARG A 86 14.86 -12.51 -17.85
N ARG A 87 14.28 -12.64 -19.05
CA ARG A 87 15.05 -12.69 -20.31
C ARG A 87 15.48 -11.30 -20.78
N ALA A 88 14.82 -10.25 -20.33
CA ALA A 88 15.16 -8.86 -20.65
C ALA A 88 16.23 -8.31 -19.71
N GLY A 89 16.35 -8.87 -18.50
CA GLY A 89 17.34 -8.49 -17.51
C GLY A 89 17.04 -9.13 -16.15
N MET A 90 18.02 -9.03 -15.26
CA MET A 90 17.97 -9.63 -13.92
C MET A 90 18.32 -8.63 -12.82
N HIS A 91 18.12 -7.34 -13.07
CA HIS A 91 18.33 -6.30 -12.06
C HIS A 91 17.01 -5.61 -11.66
N VAL A 92 16.79 -5.52 -10.36
CA VAL A 92 15.64 -4.86 -9.75
C VAL A 92 16.13 -3.81 -8.74
N ILE A 93 15.50 -2.65 -8.73
CA ILE A 93 15.82 -1.55 -7.82
C ILE A 93 14.65 -1.35 -6.86
N THR A 94 14.94 -1.20 -5.57
CA THR A 94 13.97 -0.83 -4.53
C THR A 94 14.59 0.14 -3.53
N THR A 95 13.85 0.56 -2.48
CA THR A 95 14.36 1.46 -1.46
C THR A 95 14.74 0.72 -0.18
N ALA A 96 15.62 1.30 0.63
CA ALA A 96 16.04 0.71 1.91
C ALA A 96 14.96 0.75 3.00
N ILE A 97 13.89 1.51 2.79
CA ILE A 97 12.82 1.75 3.79
C ILE A 97 11.51 1.04 3.49
N GLU A 98 11.52 0.11 2.57
CA GLU A 98 10.30 -0.61 2.16
C GLU A 98 9.72 -1.48 3.28
N HIS A 99 8.42 -1.70 3.18
CA HIS A 99 7.72 -2.63 4.05
C HIS A 99 8.24 -4.06 3.86
N PRO A 100 8.25 -4.93 4.90
CA PRO A 100 8.65 -6.34 4.77
C PRO A 100 7.96 -7.11 3.63
N ALA A 101 6.74 -6.73 3.23
CA ALA A 101 6.05 -7.31 2.09
C ALA A 101 6.69 -6.99 0.72
N VAL A 102 7.64 -6.04 0.68
CA VAL A 102 8.50 -5.74 -0.49
C VAL A 102 9.90 -6.31 -0.26
N ILE A 103 10.50 -6.10 0.92
CA ILE A 103 11.85 -6.59 1.23
C ILE A 103 11.97 -8.12 1.11
N GLN A 104 11.00 -8.88 1.63
CA GLN A 104 11.06 -10.35 1.58
C GLN A 104 10.98 -10.90 0.14
N PRO A 105 10.08 -10.41 -0.75
CA PRO A 105 10.16 -10.72 -2.17
C PRO A 105 11.48 -10.35 -2.85
N MET A 106 12.12 -9.24 -2.46
CA MET A 106 13.44 -8.88 -3.00
C MET A 106 14.51 -9.89 -2.61
N LEU A 107 14.56 -10.29 -1.33
CA LEU A 107 15.48 -11.33 -0.85
C LEU A 107 15.20 -12.67 -1.56
N TYR A 108 13.94 -13.04 -1.77
CA TYR A 108 13.61 -14.22 -2.56
C TYR A 108 14.11 -14.12 -4.00
N LEU A 109 13.99 -12.95 -4.64
CA LEU A 109 14.50 -12.74 -6.00
C LEU A 109 16.04 -12.83 -6.06
N GLU A 110 16.76 -12.36 -5.01
CA GLU A 110 18.22 -12.57 -4.89
C GLU A 110 18.56 -14.06 -4.88
N GLU A 111 17.82 -14.88 -4.12
CA GLU A 111 17.98 -16.36 -4.14
C GLU A 111 17.69 -16.96 -5.50
N GLN A 112 16.83 -16.32 -6.34
CA GLN A 112 16.56 -16.73 -7.71
C GLN A 112 17.59 -16.21 -8.72
N GLY A 113 18.65 -15.54 -8.26
CA GLY A 113 19.76 -15.04 -9.06
C GLY A 113 19.57 -13.61 -9.60
N PHE A 114 18.54 -12.88 -9.18
CA PHE A 114 18.41 -11.46 -9.51
C PHE A 114 19.38 -10.62 -8.66
N ARG A 115 19.87 -9.55 -9.23
CA ARG A 115 20.62 -8.51 -8.53
C ARG A 115 19.65 -7.46 -8.03
N ILE A 116 19.67 -7.18 -6.75
CA ILE A 116 18.81 -6.16 -6.12
C ILE A 116 19.67 -4.97 -5.68
N THR A 117 19.24 -3.77 -6.06
CA THR A 117 19.83 -2.52 -5.54
C THR A 117 18.82 -1.88 -4.58
N TYR A 118 19.26 -1.68 -3.35
CA TYR A 118 18.50 -0.96 -2.33
C TYR A 118 18.98 0.49 -2.31
N LEU A 119 18.18 1.41 -2.84
CA LEU A 119 18.50 2.83 -2.85
C LEU A 119 18.56 3.37 -1.43
N PRO A 120 19.60 4.13 -1.08
CA PRO A 120 19.62 4.86 0.17
C PRO A 120 18.53 5.95 0.16
N VAL A 121 18.17 6.41 1.34
CA VAL A 121 17.27 7.53 1.55
C VAL A 121 17.97 8.61 2.37
N ASP A 122 17.49 9.82 2.27
CA ASP A 122 17.95 10.91 3.12
C ASP A 122 17.50 10.70 4.60
N ARG A 123 17.90 11.58 5.49
CA ARG A 123 17.52 11.54 6.92
C ARG A 123 16.01 11.65 7.18
N TYR A 124 15.24 11.99 6.17
CA TYR A 124 13.80 12.11 6.22
C TYR A 124 13.07 10.92 5.56
N GLY A 125 13.85 9.94 5.08
CA GLY A 125 13.34 8.73 4.45
C GLY A 125 12.91 8.94 3.00
N ARG A 126 13.50 9.88 2.26
CA ARG A 126 13.17 10.14 0.85
C ARG A 126 14.31 9.71 -0.08
N VAL A 127 13.92 9.10 -1.19
CA VAL A 127 14.85 8.69 -2.26
C VAL A 127 15.37 9.91 -3.02
N ASP A 128 16.68 9.91 -3.30
CA ASP A 128 17.28 10.85 -4.25
C ASP A 128 17.18 10.30 -5.68
N LEU A 129 16.69 11.13 -6.59
CA LEU A 129 16.59 10.78 -8.02
C LEU A 129 17.95 10.54 -8.67
N GLU A 130 19.01 11.20 -8.23
CA GLU A 130 20.36 10.99 -8.76
C GLU A 130 20.88 9.60 -8.37
N GLU A 131 20.61 9.11 -7.15
CA GLU A 131 20.91 7.75 -6.73
C GLU A 131 20.16 6.72 -7.59
N LEU A 132 18.87 6.98 -7.91
CA LEU A 132 18.12 6.12 -8.82
C LEU A 132 18.73 6.12 -10.22
N ARG A 133 19.10 7.30 -10.75
CA ARG A 133 19.74 7.43 -12.08
C ARG A 133 21.05 6.65 -12.16
N ALA A 134 21.87 6.77 -11.14
CA ALA A 134 23.16 6.08 -11.05
C ALA A 134 23.01 4.54 -10.92
N ALA A 135 21.92 4.07 -10.29
CA ALA A 135 21.66 2.66 -10.10
C ALA A 135 21.13 1.94 -11.34
N ILE A 136 20.51 2.66 -12.29
CA ILE A 136 19.93 2.05 -13.50
C ILE A 136 21.06 1.58 -14.43
N CYS A 137 20.91 0.38 -14.95
CA CYS A 137 21.80 -0.21 -15.97
C CYS A 137 20.98 -0.92 -17.05
N GLU A 138 21.64 -1.43 -18.09
CA GLU A 138 21.01 -2.15 -19.21
C GLU A 138 20.20 -3.37 -18.77
N ASP A 139 20.60 -4.00 -17.67
CA ASP A 139 19.99 -5.19 -17.07
C ASP A 139 18.81 -4.86 -16.13
N THR A 140 18.47 -3.58 -15.91
CA THR A 140 17.38 -3.16 -15.03
C THR A 140 16.02 -3.37 -15.70
N ILE A 141 15.15 -4.16 -15.04
CA ILE A 141 13.81 -4.49 -15.55
C ILE A 141 12.67 -3.93 -14.70
N LEU A 142 12.93 -3.65 -13.43
CA LEU A 142 11.89 -3.25 -12.47
C LEU A 142 12.45 -2.28 -11.44
N VAL A 143 11.70 -1.22 -11.18
CA VAL A 143 11.88 -0.32 -10.03
C VAL A 143 10.65 -0.45 -9.15
N SER A 144 10.83 -0.53 -7.84
CA SER A 144 9.74 -0.57 -6.85
C SER A 144 10.00 0.42 -5.73
N THR A 145 9.03 1.29 -5.46
CA THR A 145 9.08 2.22 -4.32
C THR A 145 7.74 2.22 -3.59
N MET A 146 7.77 2.44 -2.27
CA MET A 146 6.53 2.82 -1.59
C MET A 146 6.14 4.25 -2.00
N TYR A 147 4.86 4.59 -1.86
CA TYR A 147 4.39 5.97 -2.04
C TYR A 147 4.52 6.77 -0.74
N VAL A 148 4.14 6.16 0.38
CA VAL A 148 4.19 6.73 1.73
C VAL A 148 4.78 5.71 2.67
N ASN A 149 5.81 6.10 3.40
CA ASN A 149 6.38 5.25 4.43
C ASN A 149 5.43 5.11 5.63
N ASN A 150 5.17 3.88 6.03
CA ASN A 150 4.19 3.53 7.07
C ASN A 150 4.64 3.90 8.50
N GLU A 151 5.91 4.19 8.73
CA GLU A 151 6.47 4.49 10.05
C GLU A 151 6.62 6.00 10.28
N ILE A 152 7.28 6.70 9.37
CA ILE A 152 7.58 8.12 9.51
C ILE A 152 6.70 9.04 8.68
N GLY A 153 5.95 8.46 7.72
CA GLY A 153 5.06 9.21 6.84
C GLY A 153 5.79 10.00 5.75
N ALA A 154 7.05 9.67 5.43
CA ALA A 154 7.75 10.26 4.29
C ALA A 154 6.98 9.96 2.99
N VAL A 155 6.89 10.95 2.10
CA VAL A 155 6.23 10.83 0.80
C VAL A 155 7.30 10.76 -0.28
N GLU A 156 7.34 9.64 -1.01
CA GLU A 156 8.29 9.42 -2.07
C GLU A 156 7.93 10.20 -3.34
N PRO A 157 8.91 10.64 -4.17
CA PRO A 157 8.69 11.43 -5.38
C PRO A 157 8.19 10.56 -6.55
N VAL A 158 7.08 9.83 -6.35
CA VAL A 158 6.55 8.81 -7.27
C VAL A 158 6.28 9.37 -8.68
N GLU A 159 5.72 10.58 -8.78
CA GLU A 159 5.43 11.19 -10.09
C GLU A 159 6.71 11.56 -10.84
N GLU A 160 7.76 12.00 -10.14
CA GLU A 160 9.05 12.37 -10.72
C GLU A 160 9.80 11.11 -11.19
N ILE A 161 9.83 10.06 -10.34
CA ILE A 161 10.41 8.76 -10.68
C ILE A 161 9.71 8.18 -11.91
N GLY A 162 8.39 8.11 -11.91
CA GLY A 162 7.63 7.54 -13.00
C GLY A 162 7.79 8.32 -14.31
N ARG A 163 7.80 9.66 -14.25
CA ARG A 163 8.08 10.51 -15.43
C ARG A 163 9.46 10.22 -15.99
N PHE A 164 10.48 10.25 -15.14
CA PHE A 164 11.86 9.94 -15.53
C PHE A 164 11.98 8.56 -16.19
N LEU A 165 11.40 7.51 -15.58
CA LEU A 165 11.44 6.17 -16.15
C LEU A 165 10.74 6.11 -17.52
N LYS A 166 9.56 6.71 -17.67
CA LYS A 166 8.83 6.67 -18.95
C LYS A 166 9.51 7.46 -20.06
N GLU A 167 10.19 8.55 -19.74
CA GLU A 167 10.92 9.38 -20.72
C GLU A 167 12.25 8.78 -21.13
N LYS A 168 12.99 8.16 -20.22
CA LYS A 168 14.37 7.72 -20.44
C LYS A 168 14.52 6.20 -20.55
N HIS A 169 13.68 5.45 -19.85
CA HIS A 169 13.78 3.98 -19.70
C HIS A 169 12.39 3.32 -19.79
N PRO A 170 11.61 3.54 -20.88
CA PRO A 170 10.21 3.09 -20.98
C PRO A 170 10.03 1.57 -20.90
N GLN A 171 11.11 0.79 -21.06
CA GLN A 171 11.13 -0.66 -20.92
C GLN A 171 11.15 -1.12 -19.45
N ILE A 172 11.60 -0.25 -18.51
CA ILE A 172 11.64 -0.58 -17.08
C ILE A 172 10.24 -0.47 -16.52
N LEU A 173 9.79 -1.51 -15.84
CA LEU A 173 8.52 -1.52 -15.12
C LEU A 173 8.63 -0.72 -13.82
N TYR A 174 7.56 0.00 -13.47
CA TYR A 174 7.50 0.74 -12.21
C TYR A 174 6.34 0.23 -11.34
N HIS A 175 6.69 -0.36 -10.21
CA HIS A 175 5.76 -0.77 -9.17
C HIS A 175 5.74 0.25 -8.03
N VAL A 176 4.55 0.52 -7.49
CA VAL A 176 4.37 1.40 -6.32
C VAL A 176 3.55 0.67 -5.24
N ASP A 177 4.14 0.53 -4.05
CA ASP A 177 3.36 0.18 -2.86
C ASP A 177 2.57 1.41 -2.39
N ALA A 178 1.28 1.44 -2.71
CA ALA A 178 0.38 2.54 -2.37
C ALA A 178 -0.52 2.23 -1.16
N ILE A 179 -0.17 1.24 -0.34
CA ILE A 179 -0.99 0.77 0.78
C ILE A 179 -1.28 1.91 1.75
N GLN A 180 -0.32 2.78 2.04
CA GLN A 180 -0.52 3.95 2.88
C GLN A 180 -1.04 5.18 2.13
N ALA A 181 -0.98 5.20 0.79
CA ALA A 181 -1.32 6.37 -0.02
C ALA A 181 -2.74 6.33 -0.60
N TYR A 182 -3.24 5.15 -0.99
CA TYR A 182 -4.57 5.02 -1.58
C TYR A 182 -5.66 5.51 -0.63
N GLY A 183 -6.56 6.37 -1.14
CA GLY A 183 -7.59 7.03 -0.34
C GLY A 183 -7.12 8.25 0.48
N LYS A 184 -5.80 8.58 0.48
CA LYS A 184 -5.21 9.78 1.10
C LYS A 184 -4.55 10.69 0.07
N TYR A 185 -4.25 10.15 -1.11
CA TYR A 185 -3.72 10.85 -2.28
C TYR A 185 -4.55 10.54 -3.51
N ARG A 186 -4.64 11.49 -4.45
CA ARG A 186 -5.21 11.25 -5.78
C ARG A 186 -4.12 10.60 -6.63
N ILE A 187 -4.22 9.30 -6.86
CA ILE A 187 -3.23 8.55 -7.62
C ILE A 187 -3.82 8.21 -8.99
N TYR A 188 -3.16 8.64 -10.04
CA TYR A 188 -3.52 8.31 -11.42
C TYR A 188 -2.34 7.56 -12.06
N PRO A 189 -2.27 6.22 -11.95
CA PRO A 189 -1.09 5.45 -12.32
C PRO A 189 -0.58 5.75 -13.73
N LYS A 190 -1.46 5.84 -14.72
CA LYS A 190 -1.07 6.14 -16.12
C LYS A 190 -0.44 7.53 -16.26
N LYS A 191 -0.90 8.53 -15.50
CA LYS A 191 -0.32 9.87 -15.49
C LYS A 191 1.04 9.90 -14.77
N CYS A 192 1.14 9.15 -13.67
CA CYS A 192 2.36 9.06 -12.86
C CYS A 192 3.40 8.09 -13.43
N GLY A 193 3.15 7.46 -14.57
CA GLY A 193 4.08 6.49 -15.16
C GLY A 193 4.20 5.17 -14.37
N VAL A 194 3.21 4.82 -13.55
CA VAL A 194 3.20 3.61 -12.73
C VAL A 194 2.55 2.47 -13.50
N ASP A 195 3.22 1.33 -13.56
CA ASP A 195 2.76 0.12 -14.26
C ASP A 195 1.99 -0.84 -13.36
N MET A 196 2.36 -0.90 -12.07
CA MET A 196 1.70 -1.74 -11.07
C MET A 196 1.55 -0.97 -9.76
N LEU A 197 0.41 -1.17 -9.06
CA LEU A 197 0.12 -0.45 -7.82
C LEU A 197 -0.61 -1.36 -6.83
N SER A 198 -0.01 -1.53 -5.65
CA SER A 198 -0.53 -2.40 -4.59
C SER A 198 -1.36 -1.63 -3.56
N VAL A 199 -2.52 -2.19 -3.20
CA VAL A 199 -3.44 -1.58 -2.21
C VAL A 199 -4.01 -2.64 -1.27
N SER A 200 -4.28 -2.23 -0.02
CA SER A 200 -4.93 -3.06 1.01
C SER A 200 -6.17 -2.40 1.59
N GLY A 201 -7.26 -3.16 1.68
CA GLY A 201 -8.57 -2.65 2.12
C GLY A 201 -8.59 -2.15 3.55
N HIS A 202 -7.89 -2.81 4.46
CA HIS A 202 -7.89 -2.46 5.88
C HIS A 202 -7.19 -1.13 6.23
N LYS A 203 -6.53 -0.49 5.27
CA LYS A 203 -5.93 0.84 5.45
C LYS A 203 -6.88 1.97 5.05
N ILE A 204 -8.02 1.65 4.45
CA ILE A 204 -9.04 2.60 3.98
C ILE A 204 -10.43 2.31 4.57
N HIS A 205 -10.49 1.82 5.79
CA HIS A 205 -11.73 1.43 6.48
C HIS A 205 -12.54 0.31 5.81
N GLY A 206 -11.86 -0.49 4.97
CA GLY A 206 -12.37 -1.71 4.37
C GLY A 206 -12.10 -2.96 5.20
N PRO A 207 -12.54 -4.13 4.73
CA PRO A 207 -12.28 -5.40 5.41
C PRO A 207 -10.78 -5.74 5.40
N LYS A 208 -10.34 -6.49 6.42
CA LYS A 208 -9.08 -7.25 6.39
C LYS A 208 -9.19 -8.43 5.42
N GLY A 209 -8.08 -8.96 4.96
CA GLY A 209 -8.08 -10.13 4.07
C GLY A 209 -8.55 -9.84 2.64
N ILE A 210 -8.51 -8.58 2.22
CA ILE A 210 -8.82 -8.14 0.86
C ILE A 210 -7.95 -6.94 0.46
N GLY A 211 -7.54 -6.92 -0.80
CA GLY A 211 -6.82 -5.82 -1.44
C GLY A 211 -6.97 -5.90 -2.95
N PHE A 212 -6.21 -5.13 -3.65
CA PHE A 212 -6.11 -5.25 -5.11
C PHE A 212 -4.72 -4.88 -5.61
N LEU A 213 -4.38 -5.42 -6.78
CA LEU A 213 -3.26 -5.03 -7.60
C LEU A 213 -3.81 -4.37 -8.88
N TYR A 214 -3.40 -3.13 -9.14
CA TYR A 214 -3.50 -2.54 -10.47
C TYR A 214 -2.32 -3.05 -11.30
N VAL A 215 -2.60 -3.51 -12.50
CA VAL A 215 -1.59 -3.93 -13.49
C VAL A 215 -1.95 -3.30 -14.83
N ASN A 216 -1.08 -2.43 -15.34
CA ASN A 216 -1.25 -1.86 -16.67
C ASN A 216 -1.33 -2.98 -17.72
N GLU A 217 -2.23 -2.88 -18.68
CA GLU A 217 -2.49 -3.90 -19.70
C GLU A 217 -1.25 -4.31 -20.53
N ARG A 218 -0.20 -3.46 -20.55
CA ARG A 218 1.05 -3.72 -21.27
C ARG A 218 2.06 -4.55 -20.45
N VAL A 219 1.82 -4.72 -19.16
CA VAL A 219 2.74 -5.43 -18.27
C VAL A 219 2.66 -6.93 -18.48
N LYS A 220 3.80 -7.55 -18.73
CA LYS A 220 3.94 -9.01 -18.66
C LYS A 220 4.17 -9.41 -17.20
N ILE A 221 3.26 -10.19 -16.66
CA ILE A 221 3.31 -10.67 -15.29
C ILE A 221 2.84 -12.12 -15.22
N HIS A 222 3.55 -12.95 -14.47
CA HIS A 222 3.11 -14.33 -14.22
C HIS A 222 2.13 -14.37 -13.02
N PRO A 223 1.06 -15.16 -13.08
CA PRO A 223 0.23 -15.43 -11.92
C PRO A 223 1.04 -16.19 -10.85
N LEU A 224 0.83 -15.87 -9.57
CA LEU A 224 1.43 -16.61 -8.46
C LEU A 224 0.51 -17.72 -7.95
N ILE A 225 -0.80 -17.49 -7.95
CA ILE A 225 -1.79 -18.45 -7.46
C ILE A 225 -2.48 -19.10 -8.65
N LEU A 226 -2.11 -20.34 -8.91
CA LEU A 226 -2.60 -21.14 -10.03
C LEU A 226 -3.82 -21.94 -9.61
N GLY A 227 -4.76 -22.22 -10.56
CA GLY A 227 -5.94 -23.02 -10.28
C GLY A 227 -7.09 -22.82 -11.27
N GLY A 228 -8.30 -22.55 -10.79
CA GLY A 228 -9.55 -22.59 -11.55
C GLY A 228 -9.83 -21.41 -12.51
N GLY A 229 -8.88 -20.53 -12.75
CA GLY A 229 -8.99 -19.48 -13.77
C GLY A 229 -9.76 -18.22 -13.35
N GLN A 230 -10.07 -18.04 -12.06
CA GLN A 230 -10.68 -16.82 -11.55
C GLN A 230 -9.80 -15.59 -11.84
N GLN A 231 -10.34 -14.39 -11.71
CA GLN A 231 -9.67 -13.14 -12.07
C GLN A 231 -9.02 -13.21 -13.47
N ARG A 232 -9.74 -13.80 -14.43
CA ARG A 232 -9.27 -13.98 -15.84
C ARG A 232 -8.00 -14.84 -15.95
N GLY A 233 -7.86 -15.85 -15.10
CA GLY A 233 -6.70 -16.74 -15.04
C GLY A 233 -5.47 -16.16 -14.33
N MET A 234 -5.54 -14.93 -13.87
CA MET A 234 -4.40 -14.23 -13.30
C MET A 234 -4.27 -14.44 -11.78
N ARG A 235 -5.38 -14.74 -11.10
CA ARG A 235 -5.38 -15.03 -9.67
C ARG A 235 -6.50 -16.01 -9.36
N SER A 236 -6.15 -17.26 -9.22
CA SER A 236 -7.11 -18.36 -9.02
C SER A 236 -7.57 -18.45 -7.56
N GLY A 237 -8.66 -19.20 -7.34
CA GLY A 237 -9.37 -19.36 -6.07
C GLY A 237 -10.72 -18.67 -6.10
N THR A 238 -11.70 -19.23 -5.39
CA THR A 238 -13.05 -18.65 -5.30
C THR A 238 -12.97 -17.21 -4.84
N ASP A 239 -13.61 -16.30 -5.59
CA ASP A 239 -13.59 -14.88 -5.27
C ASP A 239 -14.23 -14.60 -3.90
N ASN A 240 -13.53 -13.83 -3.07
CA ASN A 240 -14.04 -13.34 -1.78
C ASN A 240 -15.06 -12.22 -2.03
N VAL A 241 -16.27 -12.60 -2.50
CA VAL A 241 -17.34 -11.65 -2.84
C VAL A 241 -17.62 -10.66 -1.70
N PRO A 242 -17.77 -11.08 -0.43
CA PRO A 242 -17.99 -10.15 0.67
C PRO A 242 -16.85 -9.14 0.84
N GLY A 243 -15.61 -9.62 0.82
CA GLY A 243 -14.43 -8.75 0.91
C GLY A 243 -14.33 -7.76 -0.25
N ILE A 244 -14.59 -8.24 -1.48
CA ILE A 244 -14.56 -7.42 -2.71
C ILE A 244 -15.65 -6.34 -2.67
N ALA A 245 -16.88 -6.69 -2.29
CA ALA A 245 -17.98 -5.74 -2.16
C ALA A 245 -17.66 -4.66 -1.11
N GLY A 246 -17.17 -5.09 0.05
CA GLY A 246 -16.72 -4.19 1.12
C GLY A 246 -15.58 -3.26 0.69
N LEU A 247 -14.59 -3.79 -0.04
CA LEU A 247 -13.49 -3.00 -0.59
C LEU A 247 -13.99 -1.94 -1.59
N GLY A 248 -14.93 -2.30 -2.46
CA GLY A 248 -15.54 -1.37 -3.42
C GLY A 248 -16.27 -0.22 -2.74
N VAL A 249 -16.99 -0.48 -1.64
CA VAL A 249 -17.63 0.56 -0.81
C VAL A 249 -16.58 1.42 -0.11
N ALA A 250 -15.59 0.80 0.52
CA ALA A 250 -14.52 1.51 1.22
C ALA A 250 -13.74 2.45 0.27
N ALA A 251 -13.44 2.01 -0.96
CA ALA A 251 -12.79 2.82 -1.96
C ALA A 251 -13.60 4.08 -2.31
N MET A 252 -14.92 3.94 -2.53
CA MET A 252 -15.78 5.08 -2.81
C MET A 252 -15.86 6.05 -1.63
N GLU A 253 -15.99 5.53 -0.41
CA GLU A 253 -16.03 6.35 0.80
C GLU A 253 -14.71 7.09 1.05
N ALA A 254 -13.56 6.46 0.76
CA ALA A 254 -12.25 7.09 0.92
C ALA A 254 -12.11 8.35 0.04
N TYR A 255 -12.68 8.34 -1.17
CA TYR A 255 -12.64 9.48 -2.09
C TYR A 255 -13.87 10.42 -2.00
N ARG A 256 -14.88 10.10 -1.18
CA ARG A 256 -15.99 11.01 -0.90
C ARG A 256 -15.49 12.19 -0.07
N ASN A 257 -15.76 13.43 -0.50
CA ASN A 257 -15.26 14.65 0.14
C ASN A 257 -13.75 14.61 0.41
N PHE A 258 -12.99 14.15 -0.58
CA PHE A 258 -11.56 13.86 -0.47
C PHE A 258 -10.75 15.07 0.02
N ASP A 259 -10.96 16.24 -0.61
CA ASP A 259 -10.17 17.45 -0.29
C ASP A 259 -10.44 17.92 1.14
N GLY A 260 -11.71 17.98 1.56
CA GLY A 260 -12.07 18.34 2.94
C GLY A 260 -11.51 17.38 4.01
N LYS A 261 -11.47 16.06 3.72
CA LYS A 261 -10.82 15.09 4.61
C LYS A 261 -9.31 15.30 4.70
N ARG A 262 -8.66 15.58 3.57
CA ARG A 262 -7.21 15.83 3.53
C ARG A 262 -6.85 17.10 4.28
N GLU A 263 -7.58 18.19 4.06
CA GLU A 263 -7.42 19.45 4.78
C GLU A 263 -7.59 19.26 6.28
N HIS A 264 -8.62 18.54 6.70
CA HIS A 264 -8.86 18.24 8.11
C HIS A 264 -7.71 17.42 8.73
N LEU A 265 -7.22 16.38 8.06
CA LEU A 265 -6.08 15.59 8.54
C LEU A 265 -4.80 16.44 8.62
N SER A 266 -4.55 17.31 7.65
CA SER A 266 -3.39 18.21 7.67
C SER A 266 -3.46 19.18 8.84
N ALA A 267 -4.61 19.81 9.07
CA ALA A 267 -4.81 20.72 10.20
C ALA A 267 -4.66 20.01 11.55
N LEU A 268 -5.17 18.78 11.68
CA LEU A 268 -4.98 17.96 12.90
C LEU A 268 -3.51 17.63 13.13
N LYS A 269 -2.78 17.25 12.08
CA LYS A 269 -1.35 16.95 12.17
C LYS A 269 -0.56 18.19 12.58
N GLU A 270 -0.79 19.34 11.95
CA GLU A 270 -0.15 20.61 12.31
C GLU A 270 -0.40 21.00 13.75
N HIS A 271 -1.65 20.93 14.19
CA HIS A 271 -2.01 21.22 15.58
C HIS A 271 -1.32 20.26 16.55
N PHE A 272 -1.31 18.96 16.22
CA PHE A 272 -0.67 17.95 17.06
C PHE A 272 0.85 18.16 17.17
N LEU A 273 1.52 18.45 16.05
CA LEU A 273 2.95 18.72 16.03
C LEU A 273 3.30 19.98 16.83
N MET A 274 2.53 21.06 16.71
CA MET A 274 2.70 22.28 17.49
C MET A 274 2.59 21.99 19.01
N ARG A 275 1.65 21.16 19.42
CA ARG A 275 1.49 20.77 20.83
C ARG A 275 2.61 19.84 21.32
N LEU A 276 3.15 18.99 20.44
CA LEU A 276 4.30 18.14 20.78
C LEU A 276 5.57 18.95 21.03
N GLU A 277 5.79 20.08 20.34
CA GLU A 277 6.95 20.96 20.55
C GLU A 277 7.01 21.55 21.97
N GLU A 278 5.89 21.59 22.71
CA GLU A 278 5.85 21.98 24.13
C GLU A 278 6.50 20.93 25.05
N ILE A 279 6.71 19.70 24.57
CA ILE A 279 7.27 18.59 25.36
C ILE A 279 8.80 18.57 25.20
N PRO A 280 9.58 18.65 26.29
CA PRO A 280 11.04 18.62 26.19
C PRO A 280 11.56 17.21 25.78
N ASP A 281 12.76 17.18 25.21
CA ASP A 281 13.49 15.96 24.87
C ASP A 281 12.79 15.02 23.88
N ILE A 282 12.00 15.56 22.95
CA ILE A 282 11.42 14.81 21.84
C ILE A 282 12.16 15.08 20.52
N VAL A 283 12.00 14.16 19.57
CA VAL A 283 12.38 14.34 18.16
C VAL A 283 11.18 13.98 17.31
N ILE A 284 10.73 14.92 16.50
CA ILE A 284 9.69 14.68 15.48
C ILE A 284 10.38 14.14 14.24
N ASN A 285 10.06 12.88 13.86
CA ASN A 285 10.66 12.21 12.71
C ASN A 285 9.87 12.45 11.42
N SER A 286 8.60 12.83 11.53
CA SER A 286 7.72 13.08 10.38
C SER A 286 7.92 14.46 9.78
N LEU A 287 7.93 14.54 8.45
CA LEU A 287 7.89 15.79 7.72
C LEU A 287 6.48 16.42 7.74
N GLN A 288 6.44 17.73 7.49
CA GLN A 288 5.23 18.52 7.33
C GLN A 288 4.98 18.86 5.85
N GLY A 289 3.81 19.42 5.55
CA GLY A 289 3.43 19.82 4.22
C GLY A 289 3.34 18.66 3.24
N ASP A 290 3.69 18.89 1.99
CA ASP A 290 3.56 17.89 0.91
C ASP A 290 4.60 16.75 1.00
N LEU A 291 5.67 16.93 1.78
CA LEU A 291 6.72 15.93 1.98
C LEU A 291 6.37 14.91 3.07
N GLY A 292 5.36 15.19 3.89
CA GLY A 292 4.91 14.35 4.97
C GLY A 292 3.43 13.97 4.87
N ALA A 293 3.12 12.68 4.98
CA ALA A 293 1.75 12.20 4.93
C ALA A 293 0.90 12.78 6.07
N PRO A 294 -0.32 13.29 5.79
CA PRO A 294 -1.13 13.98 6.79
C PRO A 294 -1.68 13.08 7.90
N HIS A 295 -1.69 11.77 7.67
CA HIS A 295 -2.27 10.77 8.57
C HIS A 295 -1.23 10.02 9.42
N ILE A 296 0.05 10.35 9.33
CA ILE A 296 1.14 9.68 10.06
C ILE A 296 1.97 10.73 10.80
N VAL A 297 2.19 10.48 12.09
CA VAL A 297 3.13 11.23 12.94
C VAL A 297 4.02 10.23 13.67
N SER A 298 5.32 10.40 13.54
CA SER A 298 6.34 9.62 14.24
C SER A 298 7.13 10.54 15.16
N VAL A 299 7.20 10.18 16.44
CA VAL A 299 7.88 10.95 17.48
C VAL A 299 8.75 10.05 18.33
N SER A 300 9.98 10.45 18.57
CA SER A 300 10.90 9.78 19.49
C SER A 300 10.98 10.54 20.81
N PHE A 301 10.77 9.86 21.91
CA PHE A 301 10.89 10.39 23.27
C PHE A 301 12.23 9.91 23.87
N ARG A 302 13.23 10.79 23.94
CA ARG A 302 14.62 10.39 24.27
C ARG A 302 14.79 9.82 25.65
N LYS A 303 13.97 10.21 26.62
CA LYS A 303 14.06 9.82 28.03
C LYS A 303 13.07 8.76 28.47
N VAL A 304 12.20 8.30 27.57
CA VAL A 304 11.13 7.34 27.88
C VAL A 304 11.27 6.16 26.92
N ARG A 305 11.26 4.96 27.46
CA ARG A 305 11.22 3.74 26.63
C ARG A 305 9.86 3.67 25.93
N SER A 306 9.86 3.38 24.62
CA SER A 306 8.65 3.35 23.78
C SER A 306 7.57 2.41 24.33
N GLU A 307 7.94 1.26 24.86
CA GLU A 307 7.02 0.28 25.47
C GLU A 307 6.36 0.83 26.72
N VAL A 308 7.11 1.57 27.57
CA VAL A 308 6.57 2.19 28.78
C VAL A 308 5.55 3.28 28.42
N LEU A 309 5.89 4.11 27.41
CA LEU A 309 4.98 5.15 26.95
C LEU A 309 3.72 4.54 26.32
N LEU A 310 3.88 3.46 25.52
CA LEU A 310 2.76 2.72 24.93
C LEU A 310 1.74 2.32 26.00
N HIS A 311 2.20 1.59 27.04
CA HIS A 311 1.32 1.12 28.12
C HIS A 311 0.72 2.28 28.95
N ALA A 312 1.50 3.34 29.20
CA ALA A 312 0.97 4.51 29.92
C ALA A 312 -0.10 5.27 29.14
N LEU A 313 -0.08 5.22 27.80
CA LEU A 313 -1.15 5.76 26.94
C LEU A 313 -2.35 4.81 26.89
N GLU A 314 -2.10 3.50 26.79
CA GLU A 314 -3.14 2.47 26.82
C GLU A 314 -3.98 2.53 28.12
N ASP A 315 -3.35 2.75 29.28
CA ASP A 315 -4.02 2.98 30.57
C ASP A 315 -4.95 4.21 30.57
N ARG A 316 -4.85 5.05 29.54
CA ARG A 316 -5.71 6.23 29.30
C ARG A 316 -6.63 6.10 28.11
N ASP A 317 -6.86 4.88 27.65
CA ASP A 317 -7.66 4.59 26.45
C ASP A 317 -7.08 5.21 25.15
N ILE A 318 -5.76 5.42 25.05
CA ILE A 318 -5.10 5.94 23.85
C ILE A 318 -4.26 4.84 23.21
N SER A 319 -4.69 4.36 22.04
CA SER A 319 -3.99 3.32 21.27
C SER A 319 -3.05 3.94 20.25
N VAL A 320 -1.75 3.63 20.37
CA VAL A 320 -0.68 4.01 19.44
C VAL A 320 0.20 2.80 19.13
N SER A 321 1.09 2.89 18.14
CA SER A 321 2.15 1.90 17.91
C SER A 321 3.50 2.39 18.43
N SER A 322 4.33 1.46 18.91
CA SER A 322 5.75 1.67 19.17
C SER A 322 6.57 1.03 18.04
N GLY A 323 7.08 1.83 17.11
CA GLY A 323 7.70 1.35 15.88
C GLY A 323 6.67 0.80 14.89
N SER A 324 7.07 0.05 13.84
CA SER A 324 6.09 -0.59 12.96
C SER A 324 5.45 -1.80 13.66
N ALA A 325 4.13 -1.92 13.53
CA ALA A 325 3.37 -3.06 14.08
C ALA A 325 3.89 -4.42 13.58
N CYS A 326 4.54 -4.45 12.41
CA CYS A 326 5.15 -5.65 11.81
C CYS A 326 6.53 -6.00 12.39
N SER A 327 7.22 -5.06 13.06
CA SER A 327 8.56 -5.27 13.64
C SER A 327 8.54 -5.55 15.14
N SER A 328 7.41 -5.37 15.82
CA SER A 328 7.26 -5.55 17.28
C SER A 328 7.61 -6.98 17.77
N ASN A 329 7.56 -7.98 16.90
CA ASN A 329 7.94 -9.37 17.21
C ASN A 329 9.43 -9.68 17.00
N LYS A 330 10.26 -8.72 16.58
CA LYS A 330 11.70 -8.92 16.41
C LYS A 330 12.48 -8.30 17.57
N LYS A 331 13.50 -9.01 18.06
CA LYS A 331 14.41 -8.57 19.15
C LYS A 331 15.28 -7.34 18.82
N LEU A 332 14.97 -6.57 17.79
CA LEU A 332 15.72 -5.37 17.41
C LEU A 332 15.06 -4.13 18.04
N PRO A 333 15.80 -3.39 18.90
CA PRO A 333 15.24 -2.28 19.67
C PRO A 333 15.01 -0.98 18.86
N VAL A 334 15.39 -0.95 17.56
CA VAL A 334 15.27 0.24 16.71
C VAL A 334 14.76 -0.16 15.33
N SER A 335 13.79 0.59 14.80
CA SER A 335 13.31 0.42 13.42
C SER A 335 14.47 0.63 12.43
N PRO A 336 14.57 -0.20 11.37
CA PRO A 336 15.52 0.05 10.28
C PRO A 336 15.35 1.43 9.63
N VAL A 337 14.13 1.97 9.63
CA VAL A 337 13.81 3.30 9.06
C VAL A 337 14.35 4.44 9.92
N LEU A 338 14.53 4.23 11.23
CA LEU A 338 15.02 5.24 12.19
C LEU A 338 16.53 5.10 12.51
N LYS A 339 17.25 4.22 11.83
CA LYS A 339 18.71 4.09 11.90
C LYS A 339 19.38 5.05 10.94
#